data_6a6ea4a950857af6bcb86c98a46b6857
#
_entry.id   6a6ea4a950857af6bcb86c98a46b6857
#
_cell.length_a   1.000
_cell.length_b   1.000
_cell.length_c   1.000
_cell.angle_alpha   90.00
_cell.angle_beta   90.00
_cell.angle_gamma   90.00
#
_symmetry.space_group_name_H-M   'P 1'
#
loop_
_entity.id
_entity.type
_entity.pdbx_description
1 polymer ?
#
loop_
_entity_poly.entity_id
_entity_poly.type
_entity_poly.pdbx_seq_one_letter_code
_entity_poly.pdbx_strand_id
1 'polypeptide(L)'
;MMLRRAFLTLPGLLLPVSAFAAPGPARFRVLREGKEIGTHQVRLSGNAQRLTVQSDIALQVKLAGFTVFRLRHEIAEEWANDRLQRLTSRHDRNGTVTEARVAVEGGALVAQGPEGTQRLPANAAPLTWWNGGNFSRPLIRPLNCTLIPGTAARSAVPSGGVQFSLNGAVDAVARYDADGRWVALTTKGEDGSAVVYELMG
;
A
#
# COMPACT_ATOMS: atom_id res chain seq x y z
N MET A 1 30.04 -45.17 42.03
CA MET A 1 29.99 -43.72 42.17
C MET A 1 29.46 -43.18 40.82
N MET A 2 28.13 -43.03 40.68
CA MET A 2 27.46 -42.58 39.42
C MET A 2 27.20 -41.08 39.46
N LEU A 3 27.86 -40.34 38.57
CA LEU A 3 27.58 -38.92 38.36
C LEU A 3 26.28 -38.75 37.56
N ARG A 4 25.25 -38.15 38.19
CA ARG A 4 24.05 -37.68 37.51
C ARG A 4 24.35 -36.32 36.84
N ARG A 5 24.31 -36.31 35.51
CA ARG A 5 24.33 -35.07 34.73
C ARG A 5 22.93 -34.43 34.75
N ALA A 6 22.80 -33.29 35.40
CA ALA A 6 21.60 -32.45 35.33
C ALA A 6 21.59 -31.68 34.02
N PHE A 7 20.55 -31.89 33.19
CA PHE A 7 20.27 -31.05 32.03
C PHE A 7 19.49 -29.81 32.50
N LEU A 8 20.13 -28.65 32.40
CA LEU A 8 19.44 -27.38 32.54
C LEU A 8 18.74 -27.07 31.21
N THR A 9 17.41 -27.19 31.20
CA THR A 9 16.57 -26.67 30.13
C THR A 9 16.36 -25.17 30.34
N LEU A 10 16.93 -24.32 29.47
CA LEU A 10 16.61 -22.90 29.41
C LEU A 10 15.18 -22.74 28.83
N PRO A 11 14.28 -21.98 29.49
CA PRO A 11 13.01 -21.60 28.88
C PRO A 11 13.28 -20.58 27.77
N GLY A 12 12.97 -20.96 26.53
CA GLY A 12 13.00 -20.03 25.39
C GLY A 12 11.96 -18.93 25.62
N LEU A 13 12.41 -17.69 25.72
CA LEU A 13 11.54 -16.51 25.68
C LEU A 13 10.92 -16.44 24.28
N LEU A 14 9.66 -16.85 24.16
CA LEU A 14 8.83 -16.54 23.00
C LEU A 14 8.48 -15.04 23.08
N LEU A 15 9.19 -14.22 22.34
CA LEU A 15 8.79 -12.83 22.13
C LEU A 15 7.44 -12.80 21.40
N PRO A 16 6.45 -12.04 21.88
CA PRO A 16 5.18 -11.93 21.18
C PRO A 16 5.43 -11.31 19.80
N VAL A 17 5.12 -12.05 18.74
CA VAL A 17 4.97 -11.49 17.40
C VAL A 17 3.76 -10.57 17.49
N SER A 18 3.96 -9.26 17.48
CA SER A 18 2.87 -8.29 17.40
C SER A 18 2.08 -8.58 16.13
N ALA A 19 0.93 -9.22 16.28
CA ALA A 19 -0.02 -9.37 15.19
C ALA A 19 -0.50 -7.95 14.84
N PHE A 20 -0.20 -7.49 13.63
CA PHE A 20 -0.85 -6.30 13.12
C PHE A 20 -2.36 -6.52 13.15
N ALA A 21 -3.10 -5.58 13.72
CA ALA A 21 -4.54 -5.61 13.64
C ALA A 21 -4.98 -5.65 12.17
N ALA A 22 -6.13 -6.25 11.91
CA ALA A 22 -6.65 -6.31 10.54
C ALA A 22 -6.78 -4.89 9.97
N PRO A 23 -6.28 -4.63 8.75
CA PRO A 23 -6.41 -3.33 8.12
C PRO A 23 -7.89 -2.93 8.05
N GLY A 24 -8.18 -1.66 8.31
CA GLY A 24 -9.54 -1.11 8.32
C GLY A 24 -9.79 -0.17 7.13
N PRO A 25 -11.07 0.19 6.89
CA PRO A 25 -11.39 1.24 5.93
C PRO A 25 -10.76 2.56 6.37
N ALA A 26 -10.39 3.39 5.39
CA ALA A 26 -9.77 4.69 5.64
C ALA A 26 -10.25 5.71 4.61
N ARG A 27 -10.39 6.95 5.04
CA ARG A 27 -10.67 8.09 4.16
C ARG A 27 -9.73 9.22 4.50
N PHE A 28 -9.09 9.77 3.49
CA PHE A 28 -8.14 10.86 3.62
C PHE A 28 -8.58 12.06 2.81
N ARG A 29 -8.36 13.25 3.34
CA ARG A 29 -8.21 14.44 2.51
C ARG A 29 -6.78 14.51 2.01
N VAL A 30 -6.60 14.94 0.78
CA VAL A 30 -5.29 15.07 0.14
C VAL A 30 -4.99 16.55 -0.02
N LEU A 31 -3.87 16.97 0.54
CA LEU A 31 -3.40 18.35 0.48
C LEU A 31 -2.15 18.43 -0.38
N ARG A 32 -2.03 19.49 -1.18
CA ARG A 32 -0.83 19.87 -1.89
C ARG A 32 -0.43 21.26 -1.45
N GLU A 33 0.81 21.42 -0.94
CA GLU A 33 1.27 22.69 -0.36
C GLU A 33 0.25 23.27 0.65
N GLY A 34 -0.33 22.40 1.50
CA GLY A 34 -1.32 22.77 2.51
C GLY A 34 -2.73 23.07 1.98
N LYS A 35 -2.98 23.05 0.66
CA LYS A 35 -4.31 23.25 0.07
C LYS A 35 -4.95 21.92 -0.26
N GLU A 36 -6.21 21.74 0.14
CA GLU A 36 -6.95 20.52 -0.21
C GLU A 36 -7.16 20.45 -1.73
N ILE A 37 -6.79 19.30 -2.31
CA ILE A 37 -6.93 19.00 -3.74
C ILE A 37 -7.83 17.80 -3.99
N GLY A 38 -8.32 17.13 -2.96
CA GLY A 38 -9.23 15.98 -3.11
C GLY A 38 -9.15 14.95 -2.00
N THR A 39 -9.56 13.72 -2.33
CA THR A 39 -9.70 12.63 -1.36
C THR A 39 -9.11 11.32 -1.86
N HIS A 40 -8.73 10.46 -0.91
CA HIS A 40 -8.46 9.05 -1.11
C HIS A 40 -9.30 8.24 -0.14
N GLN A 41 -10.09 7.31 -0.66
CA GLN A 41 -10.93 6.42 0.13
C GLN A 41 -10.53 4.97 -0.10
N VAL A 42 -10.42 4.21 0.99
CA VAL A 42 -10.19 2.76 0.97
C VAL A 42 -11.36 2.07 1.64
N ARG A 43 -11.95 1.11 0.97
CA ARG A 43 -13.03 0.25 1.47
C ARG A 43 -12.57 -1.20 1.44
N LEU A 44 -12.87 -1.93 2.51
CA LEU A 44 -12.58 -3.35 2.62
C LEU A 44 -13.88 -4.13 2.83
N SER A 45 -13.98 -5.29 2.20
CA SER A 45 -15.09 -6.23 2.41
C SER A 45 -14.58 -7.67 2.38
N GLY A 46 -15.18 -8.53 3.21
CA GLY A 46 -14.77 -9.92 3.35
C GLY A 46 -14.10 -10.22 4.68
N ASN A 47 -13.20 -11.19 4.68
CA ASN A 47 -12.48 -11.66 5.86
C ASN A 47 -11.03 -12.04 5.51
N ALA A 48 -10.27 -12.61 6.48
CA ALA A 48 -8.87 -12.99 6.28
C ALA A 48 -8.66 -14.05 5.18
N GLN A 49 -9.64 -14.89 4.89
CA GLN A 49 -9.59 -15.93 3.85
C GLN A 49 -9.88 -15.36 2.46
N ARG A 50 -10.83 -14.40 2.38
CA ARG A 50 -11.19 -13.70 1.13
C ARG A 50 -11.47 -12.24 1.42
N LEU A 51 -10.63 -11.36 0.90
CA LEU A 51 -10.71 -9.93 1.10
C LEU A 51 -10.80 -9.23 -0.26
N THR A 52 -11.71 -8.30 -0.37
CA THR A 52 -11.79 -7.34 -1.49
C THR A 52 -11.47 -5.96 -0.95
N VAL A 53 -10.59 -5.25 -1.64
CA VAL A 53 -10.21 -3.88 -1.30
C VAL A 53 -10.48 -2.99 -2.50
N GLN A 54 -11.10 -1.84 -2.26
CA GLN A 54 -11.33 -0.80 -3.25
C GLN A 54 -10.67 0.49 -2.78
N SER A 55 -9.81 1.05 -3.61
CA SER A 55 -9.17 2.35 -3.39
C SER A 55 -9.62 3.32 -4.47
N ASP A 56 -10.21 4.44 -4.06
CA ASP A 56 -10.67 5.51 -4.93
C ASP A 56 -9.92 6.80 -4.60
N ILE A 57 -9.16 7.31 -5.55
CA ILE A 57 -8.43 8.57 -5.45
C ILE A 57 -9.04 9.57 -6.43
N ALA A 58 -9.46 10.73 -5.94
CA ALA A 58 -10.00 11.80 -6.76
C ALA A 58 -9.32 13.12 -6.38
N LEU A 59 -8.52 13.65 -7.29
CA LEU A 59 -7.76 14.90 -7.08
C LEU A 59 -8.11 15.93 -8.16
N GLN A 60 -8.14 17.20 -7.77
CA GLN A 60 -8.34 18.32 -8.67
C GLN A 60 -7.53 19.53 -8.20
N VAL A 61 -6.72 20.08 -9.08
CA VAL A 61 -6.02 21.35 -8.82
C VAL A 61 -6.65 22.45 -9.66
N LYS A 62 -6.99 23.58 -9.02
CA LYS A 62 -7.52 24.77 -9.66
C LYS A 62 -6.52 25.91 -9.55
N LEU A 63 -6.37 26.67 -10.63
CA LEU A 63 -5.62 27.93 -10.69
C LEU A 63 -6.54 29.02 -11.24
N ALA A 64 -6.67 30.12 -10.50
CA ALA A 64 -7.56 31.22 -10.88
C ALA A 64 -8.99 30.79 -11.27
N GLY A 65 -9.54 29.76 -10.56
CA GLY A 65 -10.87 29.22 -10.81
C GLY A 65 -10.94 28.13 -11.89
N PHE A 66 -9.92 27.98 -12.70
CA PHE A 66 -9.86 26.97 -13.76
C PHE A 66 -9.22 25.65 -13.27
N THR A 67 -9.80 24.52 -13.65
CA THR A 67 -9.18 23.20 -13.39
C THR A 67 -8.00 23.01 -14.32
N VAL A 68 -6.79 22.96 -13.73
CA VAL A 68 -5.53 22.75 -14.46
C VAL A 68 -5.03 21.31 -14.36
N PHE A 69 -5.56 20.55 -13.40
CA PHE A 69 -5.22 19.15 -13.21
C PHE A 69 -6.41 18.38 -12.62
N ARG A 70 -6.68 17.20 -13.17
CA ARG A 70 -7.65 16.23 -12.63
C ARG A 70 -7.03 14.84 -12.66
N LEU A 71 -7.18 14.12 -11.57
CA LEU A 71 -6.81 12.72 -11.46
C LEU A 71 -7.97 11.93 -10.87
N ARG A 72 -8.31 10.80 -11.47
CA ARG A 72 -9.12 9.77 -10.87
C ARG A 72 -8.40 8.44 -11.00
N HIS A 73 -8.20 7.74 -9.89
CA HIS A 73 -7.57 6.45 -9.87
C HIS A 73 -8.42 5.48 -9.07
N GLU A 74 -8.97 4.49 -9.75
CA GLU A 74 -9.80 3.44 -9.19
C GLU A 74 -9.00 2.15 -9.21
N ILE A 75 -8.84 1.52 -8.03
CA ILE A 75 -8.08 0.29 -7.86
C ILE A 75 -8.96 -0.70 -7.12
N ALA A 76 -9.11 -1.90 -7.66
CA ALA A 76 -9.77 -3.01 -6.97
C ALA A 76 -8.82 -4.19 -6.84
N GLU A 77 -8.77 -4.78 -5.65
CA GLU A 77 -7.92 -5.89 -5.28
C GLU A 77 -8.77 -7.04 -4.74
N GLU A 78 -8.45 -8.26 -5.15
CA GLU A 78 -8.99 -9.48 -4.59
C GLU A 78 -7.85 -10.29 -3.98
N TRP A 79 -8.03 -10.68 -2.73
CA TRP A 79 -7.05 -11.43 -1.94
C TRP A 79 -7.63 -12.74 -1.45
N ALA A 80 -6.81 -13.79 -1.43
CA ALA A 80 -7.14 -15.06 -0.80
C ALA A 80 -5.97 -15.52 0.07
N ASN A 81 -6.23 -15.78 1.37
CA ASN A 81 -5.21 -16.23 2.31
C ASN A 81 -3.94 -15.37 2.25
N ASP A 82 -4.11 -14.05 2.32
CA ASP A 82 -3.04 -13.05 2.27
C ASP A 82 -2.19 -13.07 0.97
N ARG A 83 -2.75 -13.58 -0.13
CA ARG A 83 -2.14 -13.57 -1.46
C ARG A 83 -3.02 -12.83 -2.46
N LEU A 84 -2.43 -11.94 -3.22
CA LEU A 84 -3.11 -11.26 -4.32
C LEU A 84 -3.60 -12.29 -5.33
N GLN A 85 -4.89 -12.23 -5.70
CA GLN A 85 -5.50 -13.04 -6.74
C GLN A 85 -5.76 -12.23 -7.99
N ARG A 86 -6.21 -10.98 -7.80
CA ARG A 86 -6.53 -10.06 -8.88
C ARG A 86 -6.26 -8.63 -8.44
N LEU A 87 -5.84 -7.81 -9.36
CA LEU A 87 -5.79 -6.36 -9.29
C LEU A 87 -6.36 -5.80 -10.58
N THR A 88 -7.21 -4.81 -10.49
CA THR A 88 -7.59 -3.95 -11.61
C THR A 88 -7.33 -2.50 -11.25
N SER A 89 -6.84 -1.75 -12.21
CA SER A 89 -6.50 -0.34 -12.04
C SER A 89 -6.99 0.45 -13.24
N ARG A 90 -7.73 1.52 -12.99
CA ARG A 90 -8.16 2.49 -13.98
C ARG A 90 -7.73 3.89 -13.52
N HIS A 91 -6.79 4.45 -14.22
CA HIS A 91 -6.20 5.76 -13.93
C HIS A 91 -6.58 6.72 -15.04
N ASP A 92 -7.32 7.78 -14.69
CA ASP A 92 -7.71 8.86 -15.61
C ASP A 92 -7.00 10.14 -15.17
N ARG A 93 -6.11 10.62 -16.01
CA ARG A 93 -5.40 11.88 -15.81
C ARG A 93 -5.76 12.86 -16.93
N ASN A 94 -6.49 13.91 -16.58
CA ASN A 94 -6.93 14.94 -17.52
C ASN A 94 -7.67 14.38 -18.75
N GLY A 95 -8.41 13.26 -18.58
CA GLY A 95 -9.11 12.57 -19.69
C GLY A 95 -8.28 11.51 -20.39
N THR A 96 -6.98 11.39 -20.13
CA THR A 96 -6.17 10.26 -20.60
C THR A 96 -6.30 9.08 -19.66
N VAL A 97 -6.89 7.99 -20.16
CA VAL A 97 -7.16 6.77 -19.39
C VAL A 97 -6.07 5.75 -19.60
N THR A 98 -5.54 5.22 -18.51
CA THR A 98 -4.64 4.07 -18.47
C THR A 98 -5.31 2.95 -17.69
N GLU A 99 -5.36 1.74 -18.26
CA GLU A 99 -5.89 0.56 -17.58
C GLU A 99 -4.80 -0.50 -17.47
N ALA A 100 -4.76 -1.17 -16.33
CA ALA A 100 -3.84 -2.26 -16.08
C ALA A 100 -4.49 -3.30 -15.16
N ARG A 101 -4.02 -4.54 -15.23
CA ARG A 101 -4.54 -5.64 -14.40
C ARG A 101 -3.46 -6.64 -14.04
N VAL A 102 -3.67 -7.32 -12.93
CA VAL A 102 -2.92 -8.50 -12.53
C VAL A 102 -3.90 -9.61 -12.23
N ALA A 103 -3.58 -10.84 -12.62
CA ALA A 103 -4.36 -12.02 -12.27
C ALA A 103 -3.43 -13.21 -12.03
N VAL A 104 -3.91 -14.21 -11.27
CA VAL A 104 -3.23 -15.50 -11.13
C VAL A 104 -3.50 -16.34 -12.38
N GLU A 105 -2.45 -16.71 -13.09
CA GLU A 105 -2.49 -17.59 -14.26
C GLU A 105 -1.42 -18.68 -14.13
N GLY A 106 -1.83 -19.95 -14.10
CA GLY A 106 -0.91 -21.06 -13.92
C GLY A 106 -0.07 -21.02 -12.64
N GLY A 107 -0.63 -20.47 -11.55
CA GLY A 107 0.04 -20.35 -10.25
C GLY A 107 1.02 -19.16 -10.12
N ALA A 108 1.15 -18.32 -11.16
CA ALA A 108 1.95 -17.11 -11.14
C ALA A 108 1.06 -15.86 -11.25
N LEU A 109 1.52 -14.72 -10.75
CA LEU A 109 0.90 -13.44 -11.03
C LEU A 109 1.32 -12.99 -12.43
N VAL A 110 0.34 -12.68 -13.28
CA VAL A 110 0.55 -12.14 -14.63
C VAL A 110 -0.04 -10.75 -14.67
N ALA A 111 0.79 -9.76 -14.97
CA ALA A 111 0.40 -8.37 -15.17
C ALA A 111 0.20 -8.08 -16.65
N GLN A 112 -0.82 -7.29 -16.96
CA GLN A 112 -1.11 -6.73 -18.27
C GLN A 112 -1.38 -5.24 -18.12
N GLY A 113 -0.67 -4.43 -18.86
CA GLY A 113 -0.79 -2.97 -18.80
C GLY A 113 -0.17 -2.31 -20.05
N PRO A 114 0.03 -0.99 -20.02
CA PRO A 114 0.56 -0.23 -21.16
C PRO A 114 1.96 -0.70 -21.59
N GLU A 115 2.71 -1.32 -20.71
CA GLU A 115 4.05 -1.86 -20.99
C GLU A 115 4.02 -3.33 -21.46
N GLY A 116 2.83 -3.87 -21.77
CA GLY A 116 2.63 -5.24 -22.23
C GLY A 116 2.31 -6.22 -21.10
N THR A 117 2.67 -7.50 -21.35
CA THR A 117 2.42 -8.60 -20.39
C THR A 117 3.72 -9.02 -19.73
N GLN A 118 3.70 -9.18 -18.41
CA GLN A 118 4.85 -9.65 -17.65
C GLN A 118 4.45 -10.60 -16.50
N ARG A 119 5.34 -11.51 -16.14
CA ARG A 119 5.19 -12.34 -14.94
C ARG A 119 5.78 -11.62 -13.74
N LEU A 120 5.04 -11.65 -12.64
CA LEU A 120 5.44 -11.06 -11.37
C LEU A 120 5.72 -12.16 -10.33
N PRO A 121 6.51 -11.87 -9.29
CA PRO A 121 6.67 -12.77 -8.15
C PRO A 121 5.32 -13.14 -7.53
N ALA A 122 5.12 -14.41 -7.20
CA ALA A 122 3.83 -14.91 -6.68
C ALA A 122 3.41 -14.28 -5.33
N ASN A 123 4.37 -13.69 -4.59
CA ASN A 123 4.15 -12.99 -3.34
C ASN A 123 4.11 -11.46 -3.50
N ALA A 124 4.12 -10.93 -4.71
CA ALA A 124 4.07 -9.50 -4.93
C ALA A 124 2.75 -8.90 -4.45
N ALA A 125 2.79 -7.64 -4.02
CA ALA A 125 1.65 -6.90 -3.49
C ALA A 125 1.58 -5.49 -4.10
N PRO A 126 0.38 -4.94 -4.35
CA PRO A 126 0.25 -3.59 -4.86
C PRO A 126 0.61 -2.55 -3.78
N LEU A 127 1.19 -1.43 -4.23
CA LEU A 127 1.47 -0.26 -3.40
C LEU A 127 0.19 0.58 -3.28
N THR A 128 -0.71 0.17 -2.41
CA THR A 128 -2.02 0.82 -2.19
C THR A 128 -2.23 1.32 -0.76
N TRP A 129 -1.20 1.28 0.04
CA TRP A 129 -1.03 1.85 1.39
C TRP A 129 -1.88 1.22 2.50
N TRP A 130 -3.03 0.63 2.22
CA TRP A 130 -3.98 0.14 3.23
C TRP A 130 -3.41 -0.95 4.16
N ASN A 131 -2.36 -1.67 3.75
CA ASN A 131 -1.74 -2.75 4.51
C ASN A 131 -0.21 -2.57 4.60
N GLY A 132 0.28 -2.20 5.77
CA GLY A 132 1.72 -2.07 6.04
C GLY A 132 2.53 -3.36 5.85
N GLY A 133 1.90 -4.53 5.97
CA GLY A 133 2.53 -5.83 5.73
C GLY A 133 2.99 -6.02 4.27
N ASN A 134 2.39 -5.31 3.32
CA ASN A 134 2.77 -5.40 1.91
C ASN A 134 4.19 -4.87 1.63
N PHE A 135 4.73 -3.99 2.47
CA PHE A 135 6.07 -3.43 2.28
C PHE A 135 7.22 -4.44 2.45
N SER A 136 6.95 -5.62 2.99
CA SER A 136 7.93 -6.72 3.05
C SER A 136 7.98 -7.56 1.76
N ARG A 137 7.18 -7.21 0.74
CA ARG A 137 7.00 -7.96 -0.51
C ARG A 137 7.53 -7.15 -1.69
N PRO A 138 7.80 -7.78 -2.84
CA PRO A 138 7.96 -7.06 -4.10
C PRO A 138 6.72 -6.20 -4.37
N LEU A 139 6.90 -4.89 -4.55
CA LEU A 139 5.79 -3.96 -4.69
C LEU A 139 5.43 -3.76 -6.17
N ILE A 140 4.13 -3.80 -6.46
CA ILE A 140 3.56 -3.53 -7.78
C ILE A 140 3.08 -2.07 -7.80
N ARG A 141 3.45 -1.32 -8.83
CA ARG A 141 2.89 0.01 -9.11
C ARG A 141 1.48 -0.15 -9.69
N PRO A 142 0.40 0.30 -9.02
CA PRO A 142 -0.96 0.08 -9.52
C PRO A 142 -1.23 0.74 -10.88
N LEU A 143 -0.58 1.86 -11.18
CA LEU A 143 -0.78 2.63 -12.42
C LEU A 143 -0.58 1.79 -13.69
N ASN A 144 0.45 0.96 -13.74
CA ASN A 144 0.85 0.20 -14.94
C ASN A 144 1.13 -1.28 -14.66
N CYS A 145 0.91 -1.72 -13.41
CA CYS A 145 1.14 -3.08 -12.92
C CYS A 145 2.59 -3.58 -13.07
N THR A 146 3.58 -2.68 -13.08
CA THR A 146 5.01 -3.04 -13.06
C THR A 146 5.57 -3.12 -11.66
N LEU A 147 6.70 -3.82 -11.48
CA LEU A 147 7.41 -3.85 -10.21
C LEU A 147 8.08 -2.50 -9.92
N ILE A 148 8.00 -2.09 -8.66
CA ILE A 148 8.74 -0.94 -8.13
C ILE A 148 10.12 -1.45 -7.70
N PRO A 149 11.22 -0.95 -8.25
CA PRO A 149 12.56 -1.35 -7.81
C PRO A 149 12.84 -0.88 -6.38
N GLY A 150 13.63 -1.66 -5.64
CA GLY A 150 14.03 -1.36 -4.26
C GLY A 150 13.09 -1.94 -3.21
N THR A 151 13.34 -1.58 -1.97
CA THR A 151 12.61 -2.03 -0.78
C THR A 151 12.23 -0.83 0.08
N ALA A 152 11.14 -0.94 0.83
CA ALA A 152 10.77 0.07 1.81
C ALA A 152 11.62 -0.06 3.07
N ALA A 153 12.15 1.06 3.56
CA ALA A 153 12.77 1.13 4.87
C ALA A 153 11.69 1.24 5.96
N ARG A 154 11.80 0.40 7.00
CA ARG A 154 10.88 0.40 8.14
C ARG A 154 11.54 1.04 9.35
N SER A 155 10.84 1.93 10.05
CA SER A 155 11.28 2.51 11.32
C SER A 155 10.11 2.61 12.31
N ALA A 156 10.44 2.60 13.61
CA ALA A 156 9.47 2.86 14.66
C ALA A 156 9.12 4.35 14.72
N VAL A 157 7.91 4.67 15.17
CA VAL A 157 7.45 6.04 15.42
C VAL A 157 7.41 6.27 16.93
N PRO A 158 7.95 7.40 17.48
CA PRO A 158 7.99 7.65 18.91
C PRO A 158 6.62 7.63 19.60
N SER A 159 5.56 7.99 18.89
CA SER A 159 4.16 7.93 19.36
C SER A 159 3.54 6.53 19.34
N GLY A 160 4.31 5.51 19.02
CA GLY A 160 3.86 4.14 18.75
C GLY A 160 3.54 3.92 17.26
N GLY A 161 3.58 2.65 16.85
CA GLY A 161 3.38 2.28 15.45
C GLY A 161 4.65 2.25 14.62
N VAL A 162 4.49 2.29 13.31
CA VAL A 162 5.60 2.18 12.35
C VAL A 162 5.42 3.12 11.17
N GLN A 163 6.54 3.49 10.55
CA GLN A 163 6.51 4.13 9.24
C GLN A 163 7.33 3.32 8.22
N PHE A 164 6.91 3.39 6.97
CA PHE A 164 7.63 2.87 5.82
C PHE A 164 8.00 4.01 4.90
N SER A 165 9.27 4.05 4.51
CA SER A 165 9.82 5.05 3.59
C SER A 165 10.23 4.38 2.30
N LEU A 166 9.77 4.91 1.18
CA LEU A 166 10.20 4.57 -0.17
C LEU A 166 10.99 5.75 -0.73
N ASN A 167 12.10 5.48 -1.41
CA ASN A 167 12.94 6.50 -2.05
C ASN A 167 13.29 6.03 -3.47
N GLY A 168 13.33 6.96 -4.41
CA GLY A 168 13.68 6.71 -5.81
C GLY A 168 12.47 6.65 -6.74
N ALA A 169 12.07 5.48 -7.21
CA ALA A 169 10.94 5.35 -8.15
C ALA A 169 9.59 5.83 -7.58
N VAL A 170 9.46 5.86 -6.26
CA VAL A 170 8.38 6.47 -5.49
C VAL A 170 9.00 7.10 -4.25
N ASP A 171 8.83 8.42 -4.07
CA ASP A 171 9.22 9.11 -2.86
C ASP A 171 8.02 9.24 -1.95
N ALA A 172 7.96 8.44 -0.89
CA ALA A 172 6.82 8.43 0.02
C ALA A 172 7.18 7.95 1.42
N VAL A 173 6.47 8.48 2.41
CA VAL A 173 6.50 8.03 3.80
C VAL A 173 5.09 7.73 4.26
N ALA A 174 4.76 6.46 4.48
CA ALA A 174 3.48 6.02 5.02
C ALA A 174 3.61 5.70 6.51
N ARG A 175 2.65 6.15 7.32
CA ARG A 175 2.60 5.90 8.77
C ARG A 175 1.41 5.04 9.13
N TYR A 176 1.66 4.15 10.08
CA TYR A 176 0.66 3.24 10.66
C TYR A 176 0.70 3.40 12.17
N ASP A 177 -0.45 3.42 12.81
CA ASP A 177 -0.57 3.48 14.27
C ASP A 177 -0.13 2.16 14.93
N ALA A 178 -0.23 2.10 16.25
CA ALA A 178 0.13 0.91 17.04
C ALA A 178 -0.75 -0.31 16.70
N ASP A 179 -1.98 -0.07 16.22
CA ASP A 179 -2.90 -1.11 15.76
C ASP A 179 -2.67 -1.51 14.30
N GLY A 180 -1.68 -0.93 13.61
CA GLY A 180 -1.35 -1.22 12.23
C GLY A 180 -2.29 -0.58 11.21
N ARG A 181 -3.13 0.40 11.58
CA ARG A 181 -3.99 1.14 10.67
C ARG A 181 -3.20 2.22 9.95
N TRP A 182 -3.43 2.39 8.66
CA TRP A 182 -2.84 3.48 7.90
C TRP A 182 -3.43 4.83 8.35
N VAL A 183 -2.57 5.75 8.82
CA VAL A 183 -2.99 7.02 9.43
C VAL A 183 -2.46 8.26 8.72
N ALA A 184 -1.38 8.14 7.95
CA ALA A 184 -0.84 9.27 7.20
C ALA A 184 0.02 8.81 6.01
N LEU A 185 0.12 9.66 5.00
CA LEU A 185 1.06 9.52 3.89
C LEU A 185 1.60 10.89 3.52
N THR A 186 2.89 10.97 3.32
CA THR A 186 3.55 12.13 2.68
C THR A 186 4.25 11.64 1.43
N THR A 187 4.06 12.33 0.33
CA THR A 187 4.71 12.03 -0.95
C THR A 187 4.98 13.33 -1.71
N LYS A 188 5.53 13.23 -2.90
CA LYS A 188 5.78 14.37 -3.79
C LYS A 188 4.90 14.30 -5.03
N GLY A 189 4.42 15.43 -5.46
CA GLY A 189 3.88 15.61 -6.80
C GLY A 189 4.98 15.49 -7.87
N GLU A 190 4.61 15.36 -9.12
CA GLU A 190 5.57 15.27 -10.25
C GLU A 190 6.46 16.52 -10.37
N ASP A 191 5.99 17.65 -9.90
CA ASP A 191 6.70 18.93 -9.85
C ASP A 191 7.51 19.12 -8.54
N GLY A 192 7.61 18.08 -7.71
CA GLY A 192 8.30 18.09 -6.42
C GLY A 192 7.51 18.71 -5.26
N SER A 193 6.28 19.23 -5.51
CA SER A 193 5.42 19.79 -4.46
C SER A 193 5.07 18.75 -3.40
N ALA A 194 5.01 19.17 -2.14
CA ALA A 194 4.62 18.30 -1.03
C ALA A 194 3.14 17.93 -1.13
N VAL A 195 2.85 16.61 -1.06
CA VAL A 195 1.50 16.06 -1.02
C VAL A 195 1.33 15.27 0.28
N VAL A 196 0.32 15.64 1.06
CA VAL A 196 0.05 15.07 2.38
C VAL A 196 -1.37 14.49 2.42
N TYR A 197 -1.48 13.28 2.97
CA TYR A 197 -2.75 12.62 3.22
C TYR A 197 -3.05 12.71 4.71
N GLU A 198 -4.16 13.32 5.06
CA GLU A 198 -4.63 13.45 6.44
C GLU A 198 -5.89 12.61 6.62
N LEU A 199 -5.83 11.69 7.61
CA LEU A 199 -6.95 10.81 7.93
C LEU A 199 -8.15 11.64 8.37
N MET A 200 -9.30 11.35 7.77
CA MET A 200 -10.59 11.92 8.17
C MET A 200 -11.22 11.00 9.22
N GLY A 201 -11.70 11.57 10.30
CA GLY A 201 -12.41 10.86 11.38
C GLY A 201 -13.77 10.32 10.93
#